data_1a19b1eb13ca2db8a0970108e3ee4719
#
_entry.id   1a19b1eb13ca2db8a0970108e3ee4719
#
_cell.length_a   1.000
_cell.length_b   1.000
_cell.length_c   1.000
_cell.angle_alpha   90.00
_cell.angle_beta   90.00
_cell.angle_gamma   90.00
#
_symmetry.space_group_name_H-M   'P 1'
#
loop_
_entity.id
_entity.type
_entity.pdbx_description
1 polymer ?
#
loop_
_entity_poly.entity_id
_entity_poly.type
_entity_poly.pdbx_seq_one_letter_code
_entity_poly.pdbx_strand_id
1 'polypeptide(L)'
;MLNKNWKILLFIIAFICSPIVVRAQGDIVRVDAEEVPLDGNWHDYELKVDEYVYCPLTLMSNGKLDVSIQTNFKATHYVYLLDQNYETICYDSISGNGEAAPQVQNYSYDLTAGNYYVRVESRNECQGKFQVKAVFTESATDDENLNSSFQKAVLYTEPQVTGFLSSGTDGGFYPEKLPERSQNFQDYYRLDAAEGNYNIQVTGANPDSSFACIVYDAGYQEISREYDPASFSLELKDGTYYVCVISSGNIAGDYILKINIPEEEKEPEPAISKLEMAVGETVELKSDNTSGDINWGSTDSSIIAVSKGGTAMGLNTGTVWVAGIPADGSSMILYQITVQ
;
A
#
# COMPACT_ATOMS: atom_id res chain seq x y z
N MET A 1 17.50 1.13 87.53
CA MET A 1 16.41 2.14 87.47
C MET A 1 16.18 2.53 85.96
N LEU A 2 15.27 1.88 85.32
CA LEU A 2 14.90 2.26 83.92
C LEU A 2 14.02 3.51 84.00
N ASN A 3 14.51 4.53 83.36
CA ASN A 3 13.98 5.88 83.42
C ASN A 3 12.54 5.89 82.83
N LYS A 4 11.65 6.53 83.59
CA LYS A 4 10.20 6.61 83.30
C LYS A 4 9.88 7.20 81.93
N ASN A 5 10.83 7.89 81.35
CA ASN A 5 10.72 8.51 80.01
C ASN A 5 10.86 7.50 78.87
N TRP A 6 11.42 6.34 79.05
CA TRP A 6 11.51 5.34 77.99
C TRP A 6 10.19 4.64 77.72
N LYS A 7 9.34 4.50 78.75
CA LYS A 7 7.99 3.90 78.54
C LYS A 7 7.09 4.81 77.68
N ILE A 8 7.24 6.12 77.80
CA ILE A 8 6.51 7.07 76.96
C ILE A 8 7.02 7.05 75.52
N LEU A 9 8.34 6.92 75.34
CA LEU A 9 8.95 6.86 74.02
C LEU A 9 8.59 5.57 73.26
N LEU A 10 8.49 4.42 73.99
CA LEU A 10 8.05 3.16 73.41
C LEU A 10 6.54 3.18 73.03
N PHE A 11 5.72 3.94 73.72
CA PHE A 11 4.32 4.10 73.40
C PHE A 11 4.08 5.00 72.16
N ILE A 12 4.94 6.03 71.99
CA ILE A 12 4.86 6.94 70.84
C ILE A 12 5.39 6.25 69.58
N ILE A 13 6.45 5.42 69.71
CA ILE A 13 6.96 4.65 68.57
C ILE A 13 5.98 3.53 68.16
N ALA A 14 5.25 2.91 69.09
CA ALA A 14 4.22 1.92 68.77
C ALA A 14 2.98 2.54 68.09
N PHE A 15 2.72 3.84 68.29
CA PHE A 15 1.57 4.52 67.65
C PHE A 15 1.91 5.13 66.29
N ILE A 16 3.21 5.34 65.99
CA ILE A 16 3.69 5.87 64.69
C ILE A 16 3.98 4.72 63.71
N CYS A 17 4.17 3.50 64.19
CA CYS A 17 4.22 2.31 63.33
C CYS A 17 2.82 1.68 63.19
N SER A 18 1.82 2.44 62.74
CA SER A 18 0.78 1.81 61.96
C SER A 18 1.47 1.14 60.79
N PRO A 19 1.32 -0.17 60.56
CA PRO A 19 1.85 -0.77 59.37
C PRO A 19 1.22 0.01 58.21
N ILE A 20 2.02 0.84 57.52
CA ILE A 20 1.75 1.13 56.14
C ILE A 20 1.75 -0.27 55.52
N VAL A 21 0.59 -0.85 55.33
CA VAL A 21 0.41 -1.98 54.46
C VAL A 21 0.81 -1.43 53.10
N VAL A 22 2.11 -1.45 52.82
CA VAL A 22 2.60 -1.50 51.46
C VAL A 22 2.02 -2.81 50.96
N ARG A 23 0.81 -2.76 50.39
CA ARG A 23 0.37 -3.84 49.52
C ARG A 23 1.51 -4.00 48.55
N ALA A 24 2.22 -5.09 48.58
CA ALA A 24 3.01 -5.54 47.47
C ALA A 24 2.03 -5.45 46.30
N GLN A 25 2.35 -4.63 45.30
CA GLN A 25 1.60 -4.58 44.09
C GLN A 25 1.53 -6.01 43.61
N GLY A 26 0.35 -6.64 43.71
CA GLY A 26 0.16 -8.04 43.34
C GLY A 26 0.61 -8.19 41.91
N ASP A 27 1.17 -9.33 41.56
CA ASP A 27 1.50 -9.60 40.15
C ASP A 27 0.22 -9.41 39.34
N ILE A 28 0.27 -8.51 38.33
CA ILE A 28 -0.86 -8.29 37.46
C ILE A 28 -1.13 -9.56 36.68
N VAL A 29 -2.38 -10.03 36.74
CA VAL A 29 -2.78 -11.31 36.14
C VAL A 29 -3.35 -11.06 34.75
N ARG A 30 -2.80 -11.77 33.75
CA ARG A 30 -3.41 -11.85 32.43
C ARG A 30 -4.61 -12.78 32.47
N VAL A 31 -5.72 -12.31 31.91
CA VAL A 31 -6.94 -13.10 31.70
C VAL A 31 -7.28 -13.05 30.21
N ASP A 32 -7.29 -14.22 29.59
CA ASP A 32 -7.76 -14.36 28.21
C ASP A 32 -9.27 -14.66 28.26
N ALA A 33 -10.07 -13.74 27.73
CA ALA A 33 -11.53 -13.85 27.65
C ALA A 33 -11.97 -14.64 26.41
N GLU A 34 -13.26 -14.89 26.30
CA GLU A 34 -13.85 -15.42 25.07
C GLU A 34 -13.68 -14.41 23.91
N GLU A 35 -13.62 -14.94 22.68
CA GLU A 35 -13.49 -14.14 21.48
C GLU A 35 -14.69 -13.19 21.32
N VAL A 36 -14.43 -11.96 20.88
CA VAL A 36 -15.46 -10.99 20.55
C VAL A 36 -16.03 -11.31 19.19
N PRO A 37 -17.32 -11.68 19.07
CA PRO A 37 -17.94 -11.89 17.77
C PRO A 37 -18.01 -10.57 16.97
N LEU A 38 -17.84 -10.67 15.65
CA LEU A 38 -17.95 -9.53 14.72
C LEU A 38 -19.41 -9.30 14.27
N ASP A 39 -20.37 -9.52 15.17
CA ASP A 39 -21.80 -9.55 14.89
C ASP A 39 -22.54 -8.21 15.15
N GLY A 40 -21.80 -7.21 15.59
CA GLY A 40 -22.35 -5.89 15.90
C GLY A 40 -23.19 -5.82 17.17
N ASN A 41 -23.17 -6.86 18.01
CA ASN A 41 -23.85 -6.88 19.28
C ASN A 41 -22.89 -6.60 20.44
N TRP A 42 -23.45 -6.20 21.58
CA TRP A 42 -22.70 -6.01 22.81
C TRP A 42 -22.48 -7.34 23.53
N HIS A 43 -21.24 -7.68 23.87
CA HIS A 43 -20.82 -8.87 24.59
C HIS A 43 -20.26 -8.49 25.95
N ASP A 44 -20.68 -9.20 27.00
CA ASP A 44 -20.35 -8.92 28.41
C ASP A 44 -19.01 -9.56 28.79
N TYR A 45 -18.17 -8.79 29.48
CA TYR A 45 -16.90 -9.20 30.08
C TYR A 45 -16.78 -8.66 31.50
N GLU A 46 -15.84 -9.21 32.27
CA GLU A 46 -15.58 -8.79 33.64
C GLU A 46 -14.09 -8.50 33.84
N LEU A 47 -13.79 -7.39 34.50
CA LEU A 47 -12.47 -6.99 34.94
C LEU A 47 -12.41 -7.05 36.45
N LYS A 48 -11.40 -7.72 37.05
CA LYS A 48 -11.13 -7.69 38.48
C LYS A 48 -9.91 -6.85 38.79
N VAL A 49 -9.73 -6.53 40.06
CA VAL A 49 -8.57 -5.80 40.53
C VAL A 49 -7.28 -6.56 40.18
N ASP A 50 -6.28 -5.84 39.73
CA ASP A 50 -4.98 -6.35 39.31
C ASP A 50 -5.06 -7.35 38.12
N GLU A 51 -6.06 -7.20 37.24
CA GLU A 51 -6.17 -7.99 35.99
C GLU A 51 -5.96 -7.15 34.74
N TYR A 52 -5.43 -7.82 33.71
CA TYR A 52 -5.49 -7.41 32.31
C TYR A 52 -6.36 -8.42 31.57
N VAL A 53 -7.52 -7.99 31.08
CA VAL A 53 -8.43 -8.83 30.31
C VAL A 53 -8.16 -8.62 28.82
N TYR A 54 -7.84 -9.70 28.12
CA TYR A 54 -7.64 -9.75 26.69
C TYR A 54 -8.85 -10.38 26.02
N CYS A 55 -9.56 -9.64 25.21
CA CYS A 55 -10.70 -10.10 24.42
C CYS A 55 -10.22 -10.28 22.96
N PRO A 56 -10.01 -11.53 22.50
CA PRO A 56 -9.51 -11.78 21.15
C PRO A 56 -10.53 -11.38 20.07
N LEU A 57 -10.03 -11.03 18.89
CA LEU A 57 -10.75 -10.70 17.67
C LEU A 57 -10.01 -11.36 16.51
N THR A 58 -10.70 -12.06 15.63
CA THR A 58 -10.09 -12.67 14.44
C THR A 58 -10.66 -12.07 13.17
N LEU A 59 -9.81 -11.46 12.34
CA LEU A 59 -10.15 -10.96 11.01
C LEU A 59 -9.66 -11.95 9.95
N MET A 60 -10.59 -12.48 9.17
CA MET A 60 -10.28 -13.49 8.13
C MET A 60 -9.78 -12.88 6.83
N SER A 61 -9.96 -11.58 6.63
CA SER A 61 -9.55 -10.79 5.47
C SER A 61 -9.13 -9.40 5.90
N ASN A 62 -8.53 -8.63 4.99
CA ASN A 62 -8.26 -7.21 5.18
C ASN A 62 -9.59 -6.45 5.24
N GLY A 63 -9.62 -5.37 6.01
CA GLY A 63 -10.81 -4.55 6.07
C GLY A 63 -10.87 -3.59 7.24
N LYS A 64 -12.03 -2.97 7.41
CA LYS A 64 -12.30 -1.99 8.45
C LYS A 64 -12.93 -2.65 9.67
N LEU A 65 -12.27 -2.51 10.81
CA LEU A 65 -12.77 -2.92 12.12
C LEU A 65 -13.28 -1.71 12.90
N ASP A 66 -14.56 -1.72 13.22
CA ASP A 66 -15.18 -0.77 14.14
C ASP A 66 -15.40 -1.47 15.49
N VAL A 67 -14.73 -0.99 16.54
CA VAL A 67 -14.85 -1.51 17.90
C VAL A 67 -15.43 -0.45 18.80
N SER A 68 -16.46 -0.83 19.56
CA SER A 68 -17.02 0.01 20.63
C SER A 68 -16.85 -0.69 21.97
N ILE A 69 -16.38 0.03 22.98
CA ILE A 69 -16.17 -0.48 24.32
C ILE A 69 -16.98 0.35 25.30
N GLN A 70 -17.84 -0.29 26.06
CA GLN A 70 -18.67 0.35 27.06
C GLN A 70 -18.23 -0.05 28.46
N THR A 71 -17.89 0.93 29.27
CA THR A 71 -17.43 0.72 30.64
C THR A 71 -18.27 1.54 31.61
N ASN A 72 -18.37 1.03 32.87
CA ASN A 72 -19.00 1.75 33.97
C ASN A 72 -18.13 1.65 35.22
N PHE A 73 -16.83 1.91 35.06
CA PHE A 73 -15.88 1.82 36.14
C PHE A 73 -15.79 3.11 36.94
N LYS A 74 -15.55 2.98 38.26
CA LYS A 74 -15.43 4.14 39.16
C LYS A 74 -14.04 4.80 39.12
N ALA A 75 -13.04 4.05 38.72
CA ALA A 75 -11.66 4.50 38.65
C ALA A 75 -11.15 4.58 37.22
N THR A 76 -10.05 5.29 37.01
CA THR A 76 -9.35 5.36 35.72
C THR A 76 -8.89 3.98 35.30
N HIS A 77 -9.15 3.64 34.05
CA HIS A 77 -8.75 2.40 33.39
C HIS A 77 -8.21 2.71 32.01
N TYR A 78 -7.58 1.71 31.42
CA TYR A 78 -7.00 1.84 30.07
C TYR A 78 -7.59 0.78 29.17
N VAL A 79 -7.82 1.18 27.92
CA VAL A 79 -8.28 0.31 26.86
C VAL A 79 -7.28 0.37 25.72
N TYR A 80 -6.91 -0.78 25.18
CA TYR A 80 -5.97 -0.92 24.09
C TYR A 80 -6.58 -1.75 22.98
N LEU A 81 -6.25 -1.43 21.75
CA LEU A 81 -6.32 -2.34 20.62
C LEU A 81 -4.88 -2.78 20.31
N LEU A 82 -4.66 -4.08 20.29
CA LEU A 82 -3.35 -4.70 20.10
C LEU A 82 -3.38 -5.61 18.86
N ASP A 83 -2.23 -5.74 18.20
CA ASP A 83 -2.04 -6.72 17.14
C ASP A 83 -1.72 -8.12 17.68
N GLN A 84 -1.50 -9.07 16.77
CA GLN A 84 -1.16 -10.47 17.10
C GLN A 84 0.14 -10.64 17.90
N ASN A 85 1.04 -9.65 17.87
CA ASN A 85 2.30 -9.63 18.62
C ASN A 85 2.14 -8.89 19.95
N TYR A 86 0.90 -8.50 20.31
CA TYR A 86 0.57 -7.66 21.47
C TYR A 86 1.17 -6.24 21.38
N GLU A 87 1.55 -5.78 20.17
CA GLU A 87 1.93 -4.40 19.97
C GLU A 87 0.71 -3.49 19.92
N THR A 88 0.83 -2.31 20.51
CA THR A 88 -0.28 -1.36 20.61
C THR A 88 -0.54 -0.69 19.26
N ILE A 89 -1.76 -0.84 18.75
CA ILE A 89 -2.28 -0.10 17.61
C ILE A 89 -2.81 1.25 18.11
N CYS A 90 -3.67 1.24 19.15
CA CYS A 90 -4.13 2.44 19.83
C CYS A 90 -4.41 2.16 21.30
N TYR A 91 -4.48 3.23 22.10
CA TYR A 91 -4.91 3.14 23.48
C TYR A 91 -5.60 4.43 23.96
N ASP A 92 -6.47 4.28 24.94
CA ASP A 92 -7.09 5.38 25.65
C ASP A 92 -7.02 5.20 27.16
N SER A 93 -6.91 6.33 27.85
CA SER A 93 -7.07 6.44 29.31
C SER A 93 -8.46 7.00 29.61
N ILE A 94 -9.32 6.16 30.17
CA ILE A 94 -10.70 6.51 30.45
C ILE A 94 -10.81 6.85 31.94
N SER A 95 -11.16 8.09 32.27
CA SER A 95 -11.38 8.51 33.67
C SER A 95 -12.69 7.93 34.17
N GLY A 96 -12.67 7.28 35.34
CA GLY A 96 -13.87 6.80 35.98
C GLY A 96 -14.84 7.91 36.32
N ASN A 97 -16.13 7.72 36.08
CA ASN A 97 -17.17 8.72 36.33
C ASN A 97 -18.08 8.40 37.51
N GLY A 98 -17.73 7.35 38.24
CA GLY A 98 -18.34 6.98 39.51
C GLY A 98 -19.71 6.29 39.44
N GLU A 99 -20.76 6.90 38.93
CA GLU A 99 -22.13 6.35 38.89
C GLU A 99 -22.97 6.95 37.76
N ALA A 100 -22.34 7.76 36.90
CA ALA A 100 -23.00 8.30 35.72
C ALA A 100 -23.32 7.21 34.70
N ALA A 101 -23.96 7.54 33.60
CA ALA A 101 -24.22 6.61 32.51
C ALA A 101 -22.94 5.95 32.02
N PRO A 102 -23.00 4.72 31.48
CA PRO A 102 -21.86 4.05 30.90
C PRO A 102 -21.13 4.93 29.88
N GLN A 103 -19.80 4.87 29.90
CA GLN A 103 -18.95 5.56 28.91
C GLN A 103 -18.71 4.64 27.73
N VAL A 104 -18.87 5.15 26.53
CA VAL A 104 -18.62 4.41 25.28
C VAL A 104 -17.45 5.05 24.58
N GLN A 105 -16.45 4.25 24.25
CA GLN A 105 -15.35 4.60 23.36
C GLN A 105 -15.53 3.87 22.03
N ASN A 106 -15.27 4.56 20.93
CA ASN A 106 -15.40 4.01 19.60
C ASN A 106 -14.06 4.14 18.88
N TYR A 107 -13.63 3.05 18.27
CA TYR A 107 -12.40 2.95 17.50
C TYR A 107 -12.75 2.43 16.12
N SER A 108 -12.07 2.96 15.11
CA SER A 108 -12.25 2.57 13.71
C SER A 108 -10.88 2.51 13.04
N TYR A 109 -10.50 1.32 12.57
CA TYR A 109 -9.20 1.09 11.97
C TYR A 109 -9.31 0.16 10.77
N ASP A 110 -8.58 0.48 9.70
CA ASP A 110 -8.34 -0.43 8.60
C ASP A 110 -7.18 -1.35 8.99
N LEU A 111 -7.42 -2.67 8.97
CA LEU A 111 -6.50 -3.68 9.48
C LEU A 111 -6.36 -4.82 8.49
N THR A 112 -5.18 -5.45 8.46
CA THR A 112 -4.96 -6.67 7.69
C THR A 112 -5.61 -7.87 8.37
N ALA A 113 -5.82 -8.97 7.63
CA ALA A 113 -6.21 -10.25 8.20
C ALA A 113 -5.27 -10.65 9.34
N GLY A 114 -5.82 -11.17 10.43
CA GLY A 114 -5.00 -11.56 11.59
C GLY A 114 -5.77 -11.60 12.90
N ASN A 115 -5.03 -11.89 13.97
CA ASN A 115 -5.56 -11.90 15.33
C ASN A 115 -5.27 -10.58 16.02
N TYR A 116 -6.26 -10.05 16.71
CA TYR A 116 -6.21 -8.79 17.44
C TYR A 116 -6.75 -8.99 18.84
N TYR A 117 -6.50 -8.02 19.71
CA TYR A 117 -6.98 -8.08 21.09
C TYR A 117 -7.46 -6.71 21.53
N VAL A 118 -8.67 -6.65 22.08
CA VAL A 118 -9.06 -5.56 22.96
C VAL A 118 -8.56 -5.91 24.35
N ARG A 119 -7.65 -5.10 24.89
CA ARG A 119 -7.18 -5.25 26.27
C ARG A 119 -7.78 -4.17 27.14
N VAL A 120 -8.44 -4.58 28.23
CA VAL A 120 -8.90 -3.67 29.28
C VAL A 120 -8.05 -3.89 30.52
N GLU A 121 -7.48 -2.80 31.02
CA GLU A 121 -6.48 -2.82 32.09
C GLU A 121 -7.00 -2.11 33.32
N SER A 122 -6.98 -2.82 34.47
CA SER A 122 -7.30 -2.24 35.76
C SER A 122 -6.15 -1.41 36.28
N ARG A 123 -6.46 -0.21 36.71
CA ARG A 123 -5.57 0.60 37.55
C ARG A 123 -6.34 1.14 38.75
N ASN A 124 -5.66 1.35 39.87
CA ASN A 124 -6.25 1.94 41.08
C ASN A 124 -7.52 1.22 41.56
N GLU A 125 -7.46 -0.10 41.67
CA GLU A 125 -8.55 -0.95 42.16
C GLU A 125 -9.81 -0.91 41.27
N CYS A 126 -9.67 -0.57 39.98
CA CYS A 126 -10.75 -0.61 39.01
C CYS A 126 -11.21 -2.05 38.79
N GLN A 127 -12.51 -2.28 38.89
CA GLN A 127 -13.14 -3.58 38.62
C GLN A 127 -14.59 -3.41 38.23
N GLY A 128 -15.16 -4.39 37.56
CA GLY A 128 -16.57 -4.44 37.20
C GLY A 128 -16.81 -5.05 35.84
N LYS A 129 -18.05 -4.93 35.37
CA LYS A 129 -18.44 -5.39 34.04
C LYS A 129 -18.13 -4.33 32.99
N PHE A 130 -17.75 -4.78 31.82
CA PHE A 130 -17.65 -3.98 30.61
C PHE A 130 -18.21 -4.75 29.43
N GLN A 131 -18.47 -4.05 28.33
CA GLN A 131 -19.00 -4.65 27.12
C GLN A 131 -18.14 -4.24 25.94
N VAL A 132 -17.98 -5.16 25.01
CA VAL A 132 -17.32 -4.92 23.71
C VAL A 132 -18.29 -5.26 22.60
N LYS A 133 -18.33 -4.41 21.59
CA LYS A 133 -19.05 -4.62 20.35
C LYS A 133 -18.08 -4.43 19.19
N ALA A 134 -18.07 -5.36 18.25
CA ALA A 134 -17.23 -5.29 17.06
C ALA A 134 -18.05 -5.49 15.80
N VAL A 135 -17.74 -4.70 14.77
CA VAL A 135 -18.27 -4.83 13.41
C VAL A 135 -17.09 -4.84 12.45
N PHE A 136 -17.08 -5.75 11.52
CA PHE A 136 -16.06 -5.83 10.49
C PHE A 136 -16.68 -5.64 9.11
N THR A 137 -16.05 -4.80 8.30
CA THR A 137 -16.37 -4.60 6.89
C THR A 137 -15.17 -5.00 6.07
N GLU A 138 -15.32 -6.06 5.29
CA GLU A 138 -14.26 -6.59 4.45
C GLU A 138 -13.83 -5.57 3.38
N SER A 139 -12.54 -5.52 3.10
CA SER A 139 -11.96 -4.77 1.98
C SER A 139 -12.46 -5.31 0.65
N ALA A 140 -12.64 -4.43 -0.32
CA ALA A 140 -12.94 -4.81 -1.69
C ALA A 140 -11.69 -5.29 -2.47
N THR A 141 -10.51 -5.08 -1.92
CA THR A 141 -9.22 -5.39 -2.53
C THR A 141 -8.62 -6.63 -1.89
N ASP A 142 -8.32 -7.63 -2.71
CA ASP A 142 -7.56 -8.82 -2.31
C ASP A 142 -6.06 -8.50 -2.38
N ASP A 143 -5.53 -7.94 -1.30
CA ASP A 143 -4.14 -7.55 -1.16
C ASP A 143 -3.45 -8.45 -0.13
N GLU A 144 -2.58 -9.33 -0.61
CA GLU A 144 -1.84 -10.28 0.24
C GLU A 144 -0.59 -9.68 0.91
N ASN A 145 -0.40 -8.36 0.87
CA ASN A 145 0.77 -7.66 1.46
C ASN A 145 2.12 -8.14 0.91
N LEU A 146 2.17 -8.50 -0.35
CA LEU A 146 3.37 -9.09 -0.96
C LEU A 146 4.43 -8.05 -1.32
N ASN A 147 4.09 -6.77 -1.42
CA ASN A 147 4.92 -5.68 -1.92
C ASN A 147 5.37 -4.66 -0.83
N SER A 148 5.49 -5.09 0.40
CA SER A 148 5.79 -4.24 1.56
C SER A 148 7.23 -3.70 1.67
N SER A 149 8.09 -3.96 0.67
CA SER A 149 9.48 -3.48 0.64
C SER A 149 10.00 -3.35 -0.79
N PHE A 150 11.11 -2.62 -0.99
CA PHE A 150 11.78 -2.50 -2.29
C PHE A 150 12.08 -3.85 -2.95
N GLN A 151 12.49 -4.85 -2.16
CA GLN A 151 12.84 -6.19 -2.65
C GLN A 151 11.60 -6.98 -3.09
N LYS A 152 10.44 -6.62 -2.57
CA LYS A 152 9.15 -7.24 -2.88
C LYS A 152 8.30 -6.37 -3.82
N ALA A 153 8.83 -5.26 -4.31
CA ALA A 153 8.10 -4.36 -5.17
C ALA A 153 7.53 -5.07 -6.40
N VAL A 154 6.25 -4.92 -6.63
CA VAL A 154 5.55 -5.48 -7.80
C VAL A 154 5.80 -4.59 -9.01
N LEU A 155 6.08 -5.20 -10.18
CA LEU A 155 6.24 -4.45 -11.41
C LEU A 155 4.90 -3.80 -11.82
N TYR A 156 4.93 -2.48 -11.98
CA TYR A 156 3.76 -1.73 -12.45
C TYR A 156 3.65 -1.84 -13.97
N THR A 157 2.63 -2.52 -14.46
CA THR A 157 2.40 -2.75 -15.91
C THR A 157 0.99 -2.39 -16.35
N GLU A 158 0.06 -2.26 -15.42
CA GLU A 158 -1.34 -1.97 -15.69
C GLU A 158 -1.61 -0.46 -15.61
N PRO A 159 -2.66 0.05 -16.27
CA PRO A 159 -3.01 1.48 -16.21
C PRO A 159 -3.36 1.97 -14.80
N GLN A 160 -3.78 1.05 -13.93
CA GLN A 160 -4.03 1.28 -12.52
C GLN A 160 -3.89 -0.02 -11.73
N VAL A 161 -3.53 0.09 -10.48
CA VAL A 161 -3.52 -1.01 -9.51
C VAL A 161 -4.33 -0.62 -8.29
N THR A 162 -4.89 -1.61 -7.61
CA THR A 162 -5.56 -1.44 -6.32
C THR A 162 -4.74 -2.09 -5.23
N GLY A 163 -4.78 -1.53 -4.03
CA GLY A 163 -4.13 -2.10 -2.86
C GLY A 163 -4.90 -1.75 -1.60
N PHE A 164 -4.45 -2.31 -0.48
CA PHE A 164 -5.00 -2.06 0.84
C PHE A 164 -3.89 -1.72 1.82
N LEU A 165 -4.05 -0.63 2.57
CA LEU A 165 -3.13 -0.27 3.64
C LEU A 165 -3.85 -0.19 4.98
N SER A 166 -3.18 -0.65 6.02
CA SER A 166 -3.65 -0.51 7.40
C SER A 166 -3.59 0.93 7.85
N SER A 167 -4.49 1.30 8.74
CA SER A 167 -4.46 2.60 9.43
C SER A 167 -3.14 2.79 10.15
N GLY A 168 -2.48 3.91 9.93
CA GLY A 168 -1.24 4.28 10.58
C GLY A 168 -1.44 4.52 12.07
N THR A 169 -0.44 4.17 12.88
CA THR A 169 -0.36 4.63 14.26
C THR A 169 0.39 5.96 14.28
N ASP A 170 0.15 6.83 15.25
CA ASP A 170 0.63 8.21 15.48
C ASP A 170 2.08 8.55 15.13
N GLY A 171 2.65 8.11 14.11
CA GLY A 171 4.09 8.17 14.01
C GLY A 171 4.73 8.59 12.73
N GLY A 172 4.08 9.30 11.88
CA GLY A 172 4.76 10.00 10.80
C GLY A 172 5.39 9.09 9.73
N PHE A 173 5.39 9.61 8.60
CA PHE A 173 5.72 9.19 7.25
C PHE A 173 7.20 8.83 7.00
N TYR A 174 7.78 7.92 7.75
CA TYR A 174 9.16 7.49 7.50
C TYR A 174 9.20 5.98 7.31
N PRO A 175 9.06 5.48 6.05
CA PRO A 175 9.07 4.05 5.73
C PRO A 175 10.25 3.30 6.34
N GLU A 176 11.42 3.94 6.37
CA GLU A 176 12.65 3.37 6.92
C GLU A 176 12.64 3.16 8.44
N LYS A 177 11.66 3.72 9.14
CA LYS A 177 11.52 3.61 10.60
C LYS A 177 10.40 2.66 11.03
N LEU A 178 9.59 2.16 10.08
CA LEU A 178 8.54 1.21 10.42
C LEU A 178 9.19 -0.15 10.67
N PRO A 179 9.08 -0.72 11.88
CA PRO A 179 9.53 -2.09 12.12
C PRO A 179 8.74 -3.06 11.24
N GLU A 180 9.24 -4.27 11.04
CA GLU A 180 8.47 -5.38 10.44
C GLU A 180 7.26 -5.68 11.35
N ARG A 181 6.18 -4.97 11.14
CA ARG A 181 4.92 -5.14 11.86
C ARG A 181 4.04 -6.13 11.10
N SER A 182 3.07 -6.68 11.81
CA SER A 182 2.03 -7.53 11.22
C SER A 182 1.07 -6.78 10.29
N GLN A 183 1.15 -5.45 10.25
CA GLN A 183 0.27 -4.57 9.48
C GLN A 183 0.94 -4.11 8.18
N ASN A 184 0.13 -3.97 7.12
CA ASN A 184 0.56 -3.39 5.86
C ASN A 184 0.40 -1.87 5.89
N PHE A 185 1.48 -1.14 6.12
CA PHE A 185 1.46 0.33 6.12
C PHE A 185 1.98 0.95 4.82
N GLN A 186 2.56 0.16 3.92
CA GLN A 186 3.23 0.65 2.71
C GLN A 186 3.30 -0.42 1.63
N ASP A 187 3.08 0.00 0.39
CA ASP A 187 3.19 -0.82 -0.81
C ASP A 187 4.19 -0.21 -1.78
N TYR A 188 5.06 -1.05 -2.33
CA TYR A 188 6.07 -0.65 -3.31
C TYR A 188 5.75 -1.22 -4.69
N TYR A 189 5.81 -0.35 -5.68
CA TYR A 189 5.68 -0.68 -7.09
C TYR A 189 6.96 -0.31 -7.82
N ARG A 190 7.50 -1.25 -8.60
CA ARG A 190 8.64 -0.99 -9.47
C ARG A 190 8.12 -0.45 -10.80
N LEU A 191 8.63 0.68 -11.24
CA LEU A 191 8.36 1.31 -12.52
C LEU A 191 9.64 1.30 -13.37
N ASP A 192 9.62 0.57 -14.48
CA ASP A 192 10.69 0.65 -15.48
C ASP A 192 10.27 1.75 -16.48
N ALA A 193 10.81 2.95 -16.28
CA ALA A 193 10.41 4.15 -16.98
C ALA A 193 11.24 4.38 -18.26
N ALA A 194 10.58 4.78 -19.35
CA ALA A 194 11.20 5.50 -20.46
C ALA A 194 11.29 7.00 -20.13
N GLU A 195 12.13 7.77 -20.85
CA GLU A 195 12.19 9.22 -20.65
C GLU A 195 10.84 9.87 -20.98
N GLY A 196 10.30 10.65 -20.06
CA GLY A 196 9.01 11.32 -20.25
C GLY A 196 8.37 11.88 -18.98
N ASN A 197 7.19 12.47 -19.17
CA ASN A 197 6.38 13.02 -18.09
C ASN A 197 5.39 11.96 -17.58
N TYR A 198 5.50 11.64 -16.31
CA TYR A 198 4.64 10.70 -15.59
C TYR A 198 3.68 11.48 -14.69
N ASN A 199 2.39 11.19 -14.80
CA ASN A 199 1.40 11.68 -13.84
C ASN A 199 1.02 10.54 -12.91
N ILE A 200 1.32 10.71 -11.63
CA ILE A 200 1.10 9.71 -10.58
C ILE A 200 -0.04 10.20 -9.70
N GLN A 201 -1.01 9.34 -9.45
CA GLN A 201 -2.17 9.65 -8.62
C GLN A 201 -2.49 8.49 -7.68
N VAL A 202 -2.69 8.80 -6.40
CA VAL A 202 -3.23 7.88 -5.40
C VAL A 202 -4.58 8.41 -4.93
N THR A 203 -5.58 7.52 -4.90
CA THR A 203 -6.94 7.85 -4.47
C THR A 203 -7.45 6.77 -3.52
N GLY A 204 -7.91 7.16 -2.34
CA GLY A 204 -8.57 6.26 -1.39
C GLY A 204 -10.00 5.95 -1.81
N ALA A 205 -10.49 4.76 -1.47
CA ALA A 205 -11.90 4.40 -1.65
C ALA A 205 -12.79 5.18 -0.66
N ASN A 206 -12.28 5.49 0.53
CA ASN A 206 -12.91 6.38 1.48
C ASN A 206 -12.39 7.82 1.26
N PRO A 207 -13.26 8.83 1.13
CA PRO A 207 -12.83 10.22 0.96
C PRO A 207 -12.01 10.79 2.13
N ASP A 208 -12.11 10.18 3.30
CA ASP A 208 -11.34 10.55 4.49
C ASP A 208 -10.01 9.78 4.61
N SER A 209 -9.72 8.86 3.68
CA SER A 209 -8.45 8.14 3.65
C SER A 209 -7.30 9.08 3.38
N SER A 210 -6.19 8.86 4.09
CA SER A 210 -4.99 9.67 4.01
C SER A 210 -3.79 8.82 3.59
N PHE A 211 -3.21 9.17 2.44
CA PHE A 211 -2.04 8.50 1.87
C PHE A 211 -0.94 9.50 1.51
N ALA A 212 0.30 9.04 1.58
CA ALA A 212 1.40 9.69 0.90
C ALA A 212 1.90 8.81 -0.25
N CYS A 213 2.38 9.44 -1.30
CA CYS A 213 3.03 8.78 -2.41
C CYS A 213 4.47 9.29 -2.51
N ILE A 214 5.42 8.36 -2.57
CA ILE A 214 6.84 8.66 -2.59
C ILE A 214 7.45 7.96 -3.79
N VAL A 215 8.28 8.69 -4.55
CA VAL A 215 9.03 8.11 -5.67
C VAL A 215 10.51 8.08 -5.32
N TYR A 216 11.13 6.93 -5.57
CA TYR A 216 12.56 6.67 -5.35
C TYR A 216 13.23 6.30 -6.66
N ASP A 217 14.52 6.62 -6.76
CA ASP A 217 15.38 6.14 -7.84
C ASP A 217 15.85 4.69 -7.63
N ALA A 218 16.61 4.15 -8.58
CA ALA A 218 17.20 2.81 -8.50
C ALA A 218 18.16 2.62 -7.32
N GLY A 219 18.68 3.69 -6.74
CA GLY A 219 19.53 3.68 -5.54
C GLY A 219 18.74 3.84 -4.25
N TYR A 220 17.41 3.76 -4.32
CA TYR A 220 16.49 3.95 -3.19
C TYR A 220 16.57 5.36 -2.56
N GLN A 221 17.00 6.37 -3.33
CA GLN A 221 16.97 7.75 -2.90
C GLN A 221 15.63 8.37 -3.26
N GLU A 222 14.99 9.03 -2.31
CA GLU A 222 13.74 9.76 -2.53
C GLU A 222 13.97 10.91 -3.52
N ILE A 223 13.15 10.96 -4.58
CA ILE A 223 13.19 12.03 -5.60
C ILE A 223 11.94 12.90 -5.57
N SER A 224 10.81 12.37 -5.05
CA SER A 224 9.58 13.14 -4.88
C SER A 224 8.72 12.54 -3.78
N ARG A 225 7.94 13.39 -3.11
CA ARG A 225 6.95 13.00 -2.09
C ARG A 225 5.76 13.94 -2.14
N GLU A 226 4.56 13.37 -2.19
CA GLU A 226 3.31 14.13 -2.12
C GLU A 226 2.36 13.52 -1.10
N TYR A 227 1.57 14.37 -0.49
CA TYR A 227 0.54 14.02 0.50
C TYR A 227 -0.83 14.35 -0.07
N ASP A 228 -1.86 13.89 0.59
CA ASP A 228 -3.27 14.00 0.20
C ASP A 228 -3.72 15.28 -0.50
N PRO A 229 -4.44 15.16 -1.62
CA PRO A 229 -4.54 14.01 -2.51
C PRO A 229 -3.25 13.88 -3.31
N ALA A 230 -2.59 12.74 -3.21
CA ALA A 230 -1.33 12.52 -3.91
C ALA A 230 -1.57 12.46 -5.43
N SER A 231 -1.45 13.61 -6.09
CA SER A 231 -1.49 13.74 -7.55
C SER A 231 -0.42 14.73 -8.00
N PHE A 232 0.57 14.24 -8.72
CA PHE A 232 1.70 15.06 -9.17
C PHE A 232 2.29 14.55 -10.46
N SER A 233 3.01 15.44 -11.16
CA SER A 233 3.73 15.12 -12.39
C SER A 233 5.22 15.16 -12.16
N LEU A 234 5.93 14.18 -12.72
CA LEU A 234 7.36 14.03 -12.57
C LEU A 234 8.00 13.69 -13.90
N GLU A 235 9.03 14.42 -14.30
CA GLU A 235 9.84 14.10 -15.46
C GLU A 235 10.86 13.02 -15.06
N LEU A 236 10.72 11.83 -15.63
CA LEU A 236 11.64 10.71 -15.42
C LEU A 236 12.51 10.50 -16.66
N LYS A 237 13.70 9.97 -16.44
CA LYS A 237 14.60 9.47 -17.49
C LYS A 237 14.49 7.97 -17.59
N ASP A 238 15.07 7.40 -18.67
CA ASP A 238 15.17 5.95 -18.80
C ASP A 238 15.80 5.33 -17.53
N GLY A 239 15.10 4.38 -16.94
CA GLY A 239 15.61 3.74 -15.72
C GLY A 239 14.54 3.07 -14.86
N THR A 240 14.99 2.45 -13.79
CA THR A 240 14.12 1.83 -12.79
C THR A 240 13.86 2.80 -11.64
N TYR A 241 12.59 2.91 -11.27
CA TYR A 241 12.09 3.71 -10.16
C TYR A 241 11.19 2.86 -9.26
N TYR A 242 10.96 3.35 -8.06
CA TYR A 242 10.03 2.73 -7.13
C TYR A 242 9.01 3.76 -6.67
N VAL A 243 7.74 3.39 -6.76
CA VAL A 243 6.62 4.20 -6.25
C VAL A 243 6.12 3.53 -4.99
N CYS A 244 6.14 4.25 -3.88
CA CYS A 244 5.66 3.77 -2.59
C CYS A 244 4.37 4.51 -2.24
N VAL A 245 3.30 3.76 -1.99
CA VAL A 245 2.09 4.26 -1.37
C VAL A 245 2.17 3.93 0.11
N ILE A 246 1.99 4.92 0.97
CA ILE A 246 2.06 4.76 2.43
C ILE A 246 0.83 5.35 3.11
N SER A 247 0.32 4.64 4.10
CA SER A 247 -0.73 5.15 4.98
C SER A 247 -0.22 6.33 5.82
N SER A 248 -0.94 7.43 5.82
CA SER A 248 -0.53 8.68 6.46
C SER A 248 -1.43 9.14 7.59
N GLY A 249 -2.43 8.37 7.95
CA GLY A 249 -3.38 8.72 8.98
C GLY A 249 -4.09 7.54 9.63
N ASN A 250 -5.09 7.87 10.45
CA ASN A 250 -5.89 6.87 11.16
C ASN A 250 -6.93 6.19 10.25
N ILE A 251 -7.12 6.69 9.02
CA ILE A 251 -8.03 6.13 8.03
C ILE A 251 -7.20 5.89 6.77
N ALA A 252 -7.14 4.65 6.33
CA ALA A 252 -6.41 4.21 5.16
C ALA A 252 -7.31 3.33 4.27
N GLY A 253 -7.18 2.01 4.34
CA GLY A 253 -8.03 1.06 3.63
C GLY A 253 -7.65 0.92 2.15
N ASP A 254 -8.66 0.68 1.34
CA ASP A 254 -8.50 0.47 -0.10
C ASP A 254 -8.05 1.75 -0.82
N TYR A 255 -7.10 1.61 -1.74
CA TYR A 255 -6.65 2.69 -2.60
C TYR A 255 -6.51 2.25 -4.06
N ILE A 256 -6.42 3.23 -4.95
CA ILE A 256 -6.10 3.08 -6.37
C ILE A 256 -4.86 3.91 -6.65
N LEU A 257 -3.81 3.27 -7.17
CA LEU A 257 -2.65 3.95 -7.76
C LEU A 257 -2.80 3.95 -9.27
N LYS A 258 -2.70 5.14 -9.87
CA LYS A 258 -2.64 5.36 -11.32
C LYS A 258 -1.34 6.03 -11.68
N ILE A 259 -0.64 5.45 -12.66
CA ILE A 259 0.55 6.07 -13.26
C ILE A 259 0.30 6.14 -14.74
N ASN A 260 0.28 7.35 -15.28
CA ASN A 260 0.23 7.55 -16.73
C ASN A 260 1.61 7.23 -17.30
N ILE A 261 1.74 6.09 -17.95
CA ILE A 261 2.96 5.67 -18.65
C ILE A 261 2.92 6.38 -20.01
N PRO A 262 3.93 7.20 -20.38
CA PRO A 262 4.01 7.79 -21.71
C PRO A 262 3.94 6.66 -22.73
N GLU A 263 3.08 6.80 -23.73
CA GLU A 263 3.09 5.88 -24.85
C GLU A 263 4.45 6.02 -25.53
N GLU A 264 5.20 4.90 -25.68
CA GLU A 264 6.32 4.88 -26.60
C GLU A 264 5.80 5.37 -27.94
N GLU A 265 6.41 6.42 -28.51
CA GLU A 265 6.18 6.75 -29.92
C GLU A 265 6.54 5.48 -30.71
N LYS A 266 5.54 4.65 -30.96
CA LYS A 266 5.72 3.53 -31.89
C LYS A 266 6.16 4.17 -33.19
N GLU A 267 7.42 3.88 -33.56
CA GLU A 267 7.82 4.19 -34.94
C GLU A 267 6.72 3.65 -35.84
N PRO A 268 6.17 4.50 -36.71
CA PRO A 268 5.06 4.10 -37.56
C PRO A 268 5.49 2.83 -38.31
N GLU A 269 4.74 1.75 -38.15
CA GLU A 269 5.00 0.52 -38.87
C GLU A 269 5.06 0.87 -40.38
N PRO A 270 6.11 0.42 -41.08
CA PRO A 270 6.27 0.77 -42.47
C PRO A 270 5.04 0.32 -43.26
N ALA A 271 4.43 1.24 -43.96
CA ALA A 271 3.26 0.96 -44.79
C ALA A 271 3.64 -0.06 -45.87
N ILE A 272 3.03 -1.24 -45.82
CA ILE A 272 3.28 -2.30 -46.80
C ILE A 272 2.38 -2.07 -48.00
N SER A 273 2.96 -1.76 -49.15
CA SER A 273 2.27 -1.68 -50.46
C SER A 273 2.34 -3.04 -51.16
N LYS A 274 1.22 -3.54 -51.61
CA LYS A 274 1.17 -4.80 -52.42
C LYS A 274 1.05 -4.41 -53.91
N LEU A 275 1.89 -5.05 -54.74
CA LEU A 275 1.95 -4.85 -56.17
C LEU A 275 2.00 -6.20 -56.91
N GLU A 276 1.23 -6.27 -58.01
CA GLU A 276 1.31 -7.40 -58.97
C GLU A 276 1.81 -6.89 -60.29
N MET A 277 2.70 -7.68 -60.92
CA MET A 277 3.26 -7.32 -62.24
C MET A 277 3.58 -8.55 -63.04
N ALA A 278 3.64 -8.45 -64.36
CA ALA A 278 4.01 -9.54 -65.26
C ALA A 278 5.52 -9.64 -65.41
N VAL A 279 6.00 -10.80 -65.80
CA VAL A 279 7.41 -10.98 -66.21
C VAL A 279 7.71 -10.05 -67.40
N GLY A 280 8.77 -9.25 -67.32
CA GLY A 280 9.18 -8.23 -68.27
C GLY A 280 8.51 -6.87 -68.11
N GLU A 281 7.54 -6.76 -67.21
CA GLU A 281 6.92 -5.47 -66.91
C GLU A 281 7.84 -4.66 -66.02
N THR A 282 7.73 -3.30 -66.15
CA THR A 282 8.46 -2.35 -65.30
C THR A 282 7.51 -1.43 -64.60
N VAL A 283 7.74 -1.19 -63.32
CA VAL A 283 6.94 -0.29 -62.49
C VAL A 283 7.84 0.67 -61.71
N GLU A 284 7.46 1.93 -61.59
CA GLU A 284 8.16 2.89 -60.75
C GLU A 284 7.61 2.78 -59.31
N LEU A 285 8.48 2.42 -58.39
CA LEU A 285 8.19 2.43 -56.95
C LEU A 285 8.25 3.87 -56.47
N LYS A 286 7.17 4.37 -55.89
CA LYS A 286 7.04 5.76 -55.44
C LYS A 286 7.00 5.83 -53.92
N SER A 287 7.51 6.91 -53.39
CA SER A 287 7.25 7.34 -52.03
C SER A 287 6.55 8.69 -52.08
N ASP A 288 5.35 8.76 -51.55
CA ASP A 288 4.59 10.02 -51.50
C ASP A 288 5.13 11.05 -50.49
N ASN A 289 6.07 10.63 -49.61
CA ASN A 289 6.49 11.41 -48.41
C ASN A 289 7.99 11.66 -48.29
N THR A 290 8.83 11.32 -49.28
CA THR A 290 10.27 11.54 -49.19
C THR A 290 10.80 12.45 -50.28
N SER A 291 11.59 13.44 -49.88
CA SER A 291 12.22 14.42 -50.79
C SER A 291 13.68 14.16 -51.12
N GLY A 292 14.21 12.99 -50.78
CA GLY A 292 15.63 12.64 -50.88
C GLY A 292 15.90 11.34 -51.65
N ASP A 293 17.19 11.00 -51.79
CA ASP A 293 17.64 9.75 -52.42
C ASP A 293 17.17 8.55 -51.60
N ILE A 294 16.61 7.54 -52.26
CA ILE A 294 16.14 6.30 -51.67
C ILE A 294 17.04 5.15 -52.10
N ASN A 295 17.58 4.39 -51.15
CA ASN A 295 18.33 3.16 -51.46
C ASN A 295 17.33 2.00 -51.55
N TRP A 296 17.15 1.49 -52.77
CA TRP A 296 16.25 0.39 -53.06
C TRP A 296 17.00 -0.96 -53.05
N GLY A 297 16.38 -1.99 -52.46
CA GLY A 297 16.88 -3.34 -52.45
C GLY A 297 15.75 -4.37 -52.51
N SER A 298 16.03 -5.55 -53.11
CA SER A 298 15.11 -6.68 -53.19
C SER A 298 15.65 -7.85 -52.36
N THR A 299 14.76 -8.64 -51.77
CA THR A 299 15.13 -9.90 -51.09
C THR A 299 15.55 -10.98 -52.07
N ASP A 300 15.14 -10.92 -53.32
CA ASP A 300 15.55 -11.83 -54.39
C ASP A 300 15.69 -11.13 -55.75
N SER A 301 16.90 -10.83 -56.14
CA SER A 301 17.21 -10.16 -57.40
C SER A 301 17.04 -11.06 -58.66
N SER A 302 16.81 -12.37 -58.48
CA SER A 302 16.47 -13.24 -59.59
C SER A 302 15.01 -13.16 -60.01
N ILE A 303 14.13 -12.75 -59.11
CA ILE A 303 12.69 -12.56 -59.37
C ILE A 303 12.40 -11.13 -59.83
N ILE A 304 13.06 -10.15 -59.20
CA ILE A 304 12.87 -8.75 -59.53
C ILE A 304 14.19 -7.96 -59.51
N ALA A 305 14.46 -7.19 -60.50
CA ALA A 305 15.56 -6.23 -60.49
C ALA A 305 15.02 -4.82 -60.13
N VAL A 306 15.70 -4.11 -59.20
CA VAL A 306 15.34 -2.76 -58.81
C VAL A 306 16.51 -1.82 -59.06
N SER A 307 16.28 -0.76 -59.78
CA SER A 307 17.26 0.28 -60.01
C SER A 307 17.42 1.21 -58.82
N LYS A 308 18.55 1.94 -58.75
CA LYS A 308 18.73 3.02 -57.76
C LYS A 308 17.65 4.11 -57.80
N GLY A 309 17.02 4.30 -58.91
CA GLY A 309 15.92 5.28 -59.07
C GLY A 309 14.55 4.72 -58.72
N GLY A 310 14.44 3.49 -58.21
CA GLY A 310 13.18 2.88 -57.82
C GLY A 310 12.39 2.21 -58.96
N THR A 311 12.97 2.06 -60.16
CA THR A 311 12.33 1.29 -61.22
C THR A 311 12.52 -0.20 -60.95
N ALA A 312 11.43 -0.95 -60.76
CA ALA A 312 11.42 -2.39 -60.58
C ALA A 312 11.01 -3.08 -61.89
N MET A 313 11.70 -4.19 -62.26
CA MET A 313 11.41 -5.01 -63.45
C MET A 313 11.26 -6.49 -63.01
N GLY A 314 10.13 -7.09 -63.33
CA GLY A 314 9.87 -8.50 -63.12
C GLY A 314 10.72 -9.38 -64.02
N LEU A 315 11.54 -10.28 -63.47
CA LEU A 315 12.43 -11.17 -64.18
C LEU A 315 11.90 -12.61 -64.26
N ASN A 316 11.41 -13.14 -63.16
CA ASN A 316 10.83 -14.48 -63.03
C ASN A 316 9.60 -14.44 -62.15
N THR A 317 8.73 -15.44 -62.27
CA THR A 317 7.55 -15.59 -61.40
C THR A 317 7.93 -15.85 -59.95
N GLY A 318 7.25 -15.23 -59.02
CA GLY A 318 7.46 -15.35 -57.58
C GLY A 318 7.02 -14.14 -56.79
N THR A 319 7.11 -14.24 -55.48
CA THR A 319 6.77 -13.13 -54.56
C THR A 319 8.01 -12.70 -53.79
N VAL A 320 8.32 -11.41 -53.78
CA VAL A 320 9.49 -10.84 -53.12
C VAL A 320 9.14 -9.60 -52.35
N TRP A 321 9.99 -9.24 -51.41
CA TRP A 321 9.96 -7.96 -50.73
C TRP A 321 10.98 -6.99 -51.35
N VAL A 322 10.53 -5.77 -51.58
CA VAL A 322 11.40 -4.68 -51.98
C VAL A 322 11.34 -3.60 -50.94
N ALA A 323 12.50 -3.21 -50.42
CA ALA A 323 12.63 -2.14 -49.44
C ALA A 323 13.29 -0.91 -50.04
N GLY A 324 12.75 0.27 -49.74
CA GLY A 324 13.35 1.56 -49.98
C GLY A 324 13.74 2.23 -48.68
N ILE A 325 15.02 2.54 -48.51
CA ILE A 325 15.56 3.21 -47.33
C ILE A 325 15.90 4.65 -47.71
N PRO A 326 15.13 5.64 -47.24
CA PRO A 326 15.43 7.06 -47.53
C PRO A 326 16.73 7.51 -46.86
N ALA A 327 17.52 8.34 -47.54
CA ALA A 327 18.78 8.85 -47.00
C ALA A 327 18.59 9.94 -45.92
N ASP A 328 17.40 10.50 -45.81
CA ASP A 328 17.04 11.51 -44.82
C ASP A 328 16.61 10.91 -43.45
N GLY A 329 16.62 9.56 -43.31
CA GLY A 329 16.23 8.88 -42.09
C GLY A 329 14.71 8.76 -41.87
N SER A 330 13.89 9.13 -42.87
CA SER A 330 12.45 8.90 -42.83
C SER A 330 12.10 7.40 -42.87
N SER A 331 10.85 7.04 -42.56
CA SER A 331 10.40 5.63 -42.42
C SER A 331 10.68 4.82 -43.69
N MET A 332 11.13 3.59 -43.52
CA MET A 332 11.38 2.60 -44.57
C MET A 332 10.08 2.33 -45.38
N ILE A 333 10.22 2.23 -46.70
CA ILE A 333 9.13 1.91 -47.63
C ILE A 333 9.22 0.41 -47.96
N LEU A 334 8.11 -0.31 -47.79
CA LEU A 334 8.05 -1.76 -48.08
C LEU A 334 7.01 -2.06 -49.16
N TYR A 335 7.45 -2.80 -50.18
CA TYR A 335 6.59 -3.40 -51.18
C TYR A 335 6.65 -4.93 -51.11
N GLN A 336 5.49 -5.56 -51.10
CA GLN A 336 5.38 -6.98 -51.41
C GLN A 336 4.97 -7.10 -52.89
N ILE A 337 5.88 -7.57 -53.74
CA ILE A 337 5.67 -7.66 -55.18
C ILE A 337 5.54 -9.10 -55.63
N THR A 338 4.42 -9.39 -56.32
CA THR A 338 4.19 -10.70 -56.94
C THR A 338 4.36 -10.56 -58.45
N VAL A 339 5.33 -11.28 -59.00
CA VAL A 339 5.58 -11.36 -60.45
C VAL A 339 4.90 -12.65 -60.95
N GLN A 340 4.03 -12.55 -61.97
CA GLN A 340 3.21 -13.62 -62.51
C GLN A 340 3.27 -13.65 -64.04
#